data_e8a630fab7047a38e4d66a6da758ae1c
#
_entry.id   e8a630fab7047a38e4d66a6da758ae1c
#
_cell.length_a   1.000
_cell.length_b   1.000
_cell.length_c   1.000
_cell.angle_alpha   90.00
_cell.angle_beta   90.00
_cell.angle_gamma   90.00
#
_symmetry.space_group_name_H-M   'P 1'
#
loop_
_entity.id
_entity.type
_entity.pdbx_description
1 polymer ?
#
loop_
_entity_poly.entity_id
_entity_poly.type
_entity_poly.pdbx_seq_one_letter_code
_entity_poly.pdbx_strand_id
1 'polypeptide(L)'
;MKAEVVSMTADNLDMEAIRRGGDILKQGGLVAFPTETVYGLGGDALNPQASMKIYAAKGRPSDNPLIVHIAEFDKLAPIVAEVPEKAKILAEKYWPGPLTMILPKSDLVPQETTGGLDSVAVRFPSDRIAQELIKAAGGYVAAPSANTSGRPSPTTAQHVEEDLGEAIEMIIDGGQVGIGLESTIVDFTEDVPVVLRPGYISLEMLQETLGDVRMDKGLIAADSKVRPKAPGMKYRHYAPKADLAIVEGPEEAVVKKINELAAEAKAHGEQVGIIATDETKDRYPEGLVVSIGSRKEEETIAHHLYEVLRDFDQSAVRSIYSEAFYTPRMGQAIMNRLLKAAGHKIIQV
;
A
#
# COMPACT_ATOMS: atom_id res chain seq x y z
N MET A 1 11.62 10.96 20.74
CA MET A 1 12.72 11.70 20.03
C MET A 1 12.25 11.80 18.59
N LYS A 2 12.29 12.97 17.96
CA LYS A 2 11.81 13.12 16.58
C LYS A 2 12.77 12.40 15.62
N ALA A 3 12.24 11.70 14.61
CA ALA A 3 13.04 11.01 13.60
C ALA A 3 13.99 11.98 12.86
N GLU A 4 15.19 11.51 12.56
CA GLU A 4 16.08 12.21 11.63
C GLU A 4 15.49 12.09 10.21
N VAL A 5 15.29 13.20 9.51
CA VAL A 5 14.84 13.21 8.11
C VAL A 5 16.02 13.52 7.22
N VAL A 6 16.33 12.63 6.26
CA VAL A 6 17.44 12.79 5.32
C VAL A 6 16.92 12.71 3.89
N SER A 7 17.06 13.79 3.13
CA SER A 7 16.59 13.87 1.74
C SER A 7 17.67 13.42 0.77
N MET A 8 17.29 12.63 -0.23
CA MET A 8 18.15 12.22 -1.34
C MET A 8 17.28 11.87 -2.56
N THR A 9 17.90 11.64 -3.70
CA THR A 9 17.23 11.16 -4.91
C THR A 9 17.84 9.86 -5.40
N ALA A 10 17.12 9.09 -6.19
CA ALA A 10 17.62 7.85 -6.77
C ALA A 10 18.89 8.06 -7.63
N ASP A 11 19.04 9.25 -8.24
CA ASP A 11 20.21 9.60 -9.06
C ASP A 11 21.39 10.15 -8.23
N ASN A 12 21.10 10.66 -7.02
CA ASN A 12 22.12 11.23 -6.13
C ASN A 12 21.92 10.71 -4.70
N LEU A 13 22.43 9.50 -4.45
CA LEU A 13 22.34 8.82 -3.16
C LEU A 13 23.31 9.38 -2.13
N ASP A 14 22.86 9.65 -0.92
CA ASP A 14 23.69 9.84 0.26
C ASP A 14 24.05 8.46 0.86
N MET A 15 25.16 7.89 0.40
CA MET A 15 25.62 6.57 0.85
C MET A 15 26.00 6.53 2.33
N GLU A 16 26.37 7.66 2.94
CA GLU A 16 26.63 7.73 4.38
C GLU A 16 25.34 7.65 5.17
N ALA A 17 24.31 8.38 4.77
CA ALA A 17 22.97 8.27 5.37
C ALA A 17 22.37 6.87 5.19
N ILE A 18 22.52 6.27 4.00
CA ILE A 18 22.09 4.88 3.74
C ILE A 18 22.79 3.91 4.68
N ARG A 19 24.11 4.04 4.87
CA ARG A 19 24.86 3.20 5.81
C ARG A 19 24.38 3.37 7.25
N ARG A 20 24.15 4.62 7.71
CA ARG A 20 23.59 4.89 9.04
C ARG A 20 22.21 4.25 9.20
N GLY A 21 21.32 4.40 8.19
CA GLY A 21 20.01 3.74 8.18
C GLY A 21 20.12 2.21 8.27
N GLY A 22 21.06 1.62 7.51
CA GLY A 22 21.36 0.18 7.57
C GLY A 22 21.86 -0.26 8.94
N ASP A 23 22.70 0.54 9.60
CA ASP A 23 23.20 0.26 10.95
C ASP A 23 22.09 0.38 12.02
N ILE A 24 21.17 1.34 11.88
CA ILE A 24 19.96 1.44 12.72
C ILE A 24 19.14 0.15 12.60
N LEU A 25 18.87 -0.32 11.38
CA LEU A 25 18.11 -1.55 11.14
C LEU A 25 18.79 -2.77 11.75
N LYS A 26 20.11 -2.96 11.55
CA LYS A 26 20.89 -4.06 12.14
C LYS A 26 20.88 -4.06 13.68
N GLN A 27 20.78 -2.89 14.29
CA GLN A 27 20.66 -2.73 15.75
C GLN A 27 19.22 -2.93 16.26
N GLY A 28 18.28 -3.27 15.37
CA GLY A 28 16.87 -3.49 15.70
C GLY A 28 16.08 -2.21 15.89
N GLY A 29 16.55 -1.07 15.31
CA GLY A 29 15.81 0.17 15.16
C GLY A 29 14.91 0.16 13.91
N LEU A 30 14.18 1.26 13.68
CA LEU A 30 13.21 1.41 12.60
C LEU A 30 13.61 2.57 11.67
N VAL A 31 13.55 2.34 10.37
CA VAL A 31 13.81 3.34 9.33
C VAL A 31 12.67 3.33 8.32
N ALA A 32 12.07 4.49 8.06
CA ALA A 32 11.13 4.63 6.96
C ALA A 32 11.87 5.02 5.68
N PHE A 33 11.45 4.46 4.55
CA PHE A 33 12.12 4.64 3.27
C PHE A 33 11.12 4.58 2.09
N PRO A 34 11.42 5.28 0.98
CA PRO A 34 10.59 5.22 -0.22
C PRO A 34 10.73 3.87 -0.92
N THR A 35 9.68 3.49 -1.63
CA THR A 35 9.72 2.49 -2.70
C THR A 35 9.01 3.06 -3.92
N GLU A 36 9.00 2.35 -5.05
CA GLU A 36 8.23 2.76 -6.22
C GLU A 36 6.71 2.74 -5.99
N THR A 37 6.24 2.09 -4.91
CA THR A 37 4.81 1.94 -4.58
C THR A 37 4.33 2.91 -3.50
N VAL A 38 4.79 2.74 -2.27
CA VAL A 38 4.50 3.59 -1.10
C VAL A 38 5.72 3.59 -0.18
N TYR A 39 5.78 4.48 0.80
CA TYR A 39 6.82 4.43 1.83
C TYR A 39 6.65 3.20 2.72
N GLY A 40 7.75 2.49 2.98
CA GLY A 40 7.84 1.35 3.88
C GLY A 40 8.41 1.71 5.24
N LEU A 41 7.92 1.09 6.32
CA LEU A 41 8.53 1.13 7.64
C LEU A 41 9.40 -0.10 7.84
N GLY A 42 10.72 0.05 7.74
CA GLY A 42 11.68 -1.02 7.81
C GLY A 42 12.12 -1.40 9.23
N GLY A 43 12.30 -2.68 9.44
CA GLY A 43 13.01 -3.30 10.56
C GLY A 43 13.74 -4.54 10.06
N ASP A 44 14.72 -5.04 10.81
CA ASP A 44 15.43 -6.29 10.48
C ASP A 44 14.43 -7.47 10.47
N ALA A 45 14.25 -8.07 9.28
CA ALA A 45 13.27 -9.15 9.08
C ALA A 45 13.60 -10.45 9.83
N LEU A 46 14.86 -10.64 10.19
CA LEU A 46 15.35 -11.83 10.92
C LEU A 46 15.42 -11.60 12.43
N ASN A 47 15.10 -10.39 12.90
CA ASN A 47 15.05 -10.05 14.32
C ASN A 47 13.59 -9.98 14.81
N PRO A 48 13.14 -10.93 15.66
CA PRO A 48 11.78 -10.92 16.21
C PRO A 48 11.41 -9.62 16.92
N GLN A 49 12.38 -9.01 17.63
CA GLN A 49 12.17 -7.78 18.38
C GLN A 49 11.95 -6.58 17.45
N ALA A 50 12.62 -6.52 16.29
CA ALA A 50 12.40 -5.49 15.30
C ALA A 50 10.98 -5.60 14.69
N SER A 51 10.52 -6.81 14.38
CA SER A 51 9.15 -7.06 13.93
C SER A 51 8.11 -6.59 14.94
N MET A 52 8.32 -6.88 16.23
CA MET A 52 7.44 -6.42 17.31
C MET A 52 7.42 -4.90 17.45
N LYS A 53 8.58 -4.23 17.26
CA LYS A 53 8.65 -2.76 17.24
C LYS A 53 7.85 -2.16 16.07
N ILE A 54 7.89 -2.77 14.87
CA ILE A 54 7.08 -2.34 13.73
C ILE A 54 5.58 -2.38 14.09
N TYR A 55 5.11 -3.48 14.67
CA TYR A 55 3.71 -3.60 15.09
C TYR A 55 3.34 -2.53 16.12
N ALA A 56 4.19 -2.33 17.12
CA ALA A 56 3.98 -1.33 18.19
C ALA A 56 3.96 0.10 17.66
N ALA A 57 4.93 0.48 16.81
CA ALA A 57 5.02 1.82 16.23
C ALA A 57 3.78 2.18 15.39
N LYS A 58 3.22 1.20 14.68
CA LYS A 58 2.03 1.39 13.83
C LYS A 58 0.69 1.23 14.58
N GLY A 59 0.66 0.67 15.78
CA GLY A 59 -0.57 0.16 16.39
C GLY A 59 -1.21 -0.96 15.54
N ARG A 60 -0.38 -1.80 14.90
CA ARG A 60 -0.80 -2.86 13.98
C ARG A 60 -0.98 -4.17 14.75
N PRO A 61 -2.06 -4.94 14.48
CA PRO A 61 -2.19 -6.29 15.01
C PRO A 61 -1.04 -7.20 14.56
N SER A 62 -0.45 -7.95 15.50
CA SER A 62 0.71 -8.82 15.24
C SER A 62 0.39 -10.08 14.45
N ASP A 63 -0.89 -10.41 14.25
CA ASP A 63 -1.36 -11.50 13.37
C ASP A 63 -1.45 -11.10 11.89
N ASN A 64 -1.13 -9.83 11.57
CA ASN A 64 -1.13 -9.29 10.22
C ASN A 64 0.32 -9.28 9.68
N PRO A 65 0.73 -10.25 8.83
CA PRO A 65 2.13 -10.49 8.49
C PRO A 65 2.81 -9.30 7.84
N LEU A 66 4.15 -9.27 7.93
CA LEU A 66 5.01 -8.29 7.28
C LEU A 66 5.52 -8.85 5.93
N ILE A 67 5.95 -7.96 5.05
CA ILE A 67 6.60 -8.32 3.78
C ILE A 67 8.10 -8.17 3.95
N VAL A 68 8.86 -9.24 3.70
CA VAL A 68 10.32 -9.20 3.67
C VAL A 68 10.79 -8.64 2.33
N HIS A 69 11.54 -7.56 2.38
CA HIS A 69 12.14 -6.95 1.20
C HIS A 69 13.58 -7.40 1.05
N ILE A 70 13.94 -7.81 -0.17
CA ILE A 70 15.29 -8.17 -0.60
C ILE A 70 15.76 -7.23 -1.71
N ALA A 71 17.05 -7.17 -1.98
CA ALA A 71 17.64 -6.35 -3.05
C ALA A 71 18.60 -7.13 -3.94
N GLU A 72 18.61 -8.45 -3.82
CA GLU A 72 19.43 -9.39 -4.60
C GLU A 72 18.69 -10.73 -4.70
N PHE A 73 18.74 -11.38 -5.88
CA PHE A 73 17.99 -12.64 -6.09
C PHE A 73 18.48 -13.80 -5.23
N ASP A 74 19.77 -13.86 -4.92
CA ASP A 74 20.37 -14.90 -4.07
C ASP A 74 19.89 -14.84 -2.61
N LYS A 75 19.33 -13.70 -2.19
CA LYS A 75 18.71 -13.53 -0.87
C LYS A 75 17.34 -14.21 -0.75
N LEU A 76 16.72 -14.63 -1.85
CA LEU A 76 15.44 -15.34 -1.78
C LEU A 76 15.55 -16.74 -1.18
N ALA A 77 16.46 -17.56 -1.71
CA ALA A 77 16.58 -18.97 -1.34
C ALA A 77 16.78 -19.23 0.16
N PRO A 78 17.56 -18.43 0.93
CA PRO A 78 17.74 -18.68 2.37
C PRO A 78 16.47 -18.51 3.22
N ILE A 79 15.51 -17.66 2.81
CA ILE A 79 14.32 -17.33 3.61
C ILE A 79 13.07 -18.10 3.23
N VAL A 80 13.13 -18.96 2.20
CA VAL A 80 12.02 -19.79 1.74
C VAL A 80 12.40 -21.28 1.76
N ALA A 81 11.43 -22.15 1.97
CA ALA A 81 11.66 -23.60 1.93
C ALA A 81 11.82 -24.09 0.49
N GLU A 82 11.09 -23.49 -0.44
CA GLU A 82 11.17 -23.77 -1.88
C GLU A 82 10.75 -22.56 -2.71
N VAL A 83 11.18 -22.50 -3.96
CA VAL A 83 10.74 -21.53 -4.96
C VAL A 83 10.08 -22.30 -6.11
N PRO A 84 8.73 -22.31 -6.18
CA PRO A 84 8.02 -22.97 -7.30
C PRO A 84 8.42 -22.36 -8.65
N GLU A 85 8.39 -23.17 -9.72
CA GLU A 85 8.79 -22.71 -11.05
C GLU A 85 7.99 -21.49 -11.53
N LYS A 86 6.69 -21.44 -11.29
CA LYS A 86 5.84 -20.30 -11.60
C LYS A 86 6.27 -19.01 -10.86
N ALA A 87 6.78 -19.15 -9.63
CA ALA A 87 7.30 -18.00 -8.87
C ALA A 87 8.63 -17.48 -9.46
N LYS A 88 9.50 -18.38 -9.95
CA LYS A 88 10.73 -17.98 -10.65
C LYS A 88 10.42 -17.21 -11.93
N ILE A 89 9.47 -17.68 -12.74
CA ILE A 89 9.03 -17.00 -13.97
C ILE A 89 8.53 -15.59 -13.66
N LEU A 90 7.74 -15.40 -12.59
CA LEU A 90 7.28 -14.06 -12.19
C LEU A 90 8.42 -13.19 -11.66
N ALA A 91 9.33 -13.76 -10.87
CA ALA A 91 10.50 -13.04 -10.37
C ALA A 91 11.38 -12.52 -11.52
N GLU A 92 11.67 -13.35 -12.51
CA GLU A 92 12.45 -12.97 -13.68
C GLU A 92 11.81 -11.86 -14.51
N LYS A 93 10.46 -11.84 -14.57
CA LYS A 93 9.73 -10.86 -15.38
C LYS A 93 9.43 -9.55 -14.65
N TYR A 94 9.14 -9.60 -13.34
CA TYR A 94 8.59 -8.48 -12.61
C TYR A 94 9.44 -7.99 -11.42
N TRP A 95 10.57 -8.64 -11.12
CA TRP A 95 11.53 -8.19 -10.14
C TRP A 95 12.80 -7.67 -10.80
N PRO A 96 13.36 -6.57 -10.28
CA PRO A 96 12.84 -5.71 -9.22
C PRO A 96 11.57 -4.96 -9.66
N GLY A 97 10.55 -4.87 -8.74
CA GLY A 97 9.30 -4.22 -9.08
C GLY A 97 8.15 -4.42 -8.07
N PRO A 98 6.93 -3.98 -8.45
CA PRO A 98 5.77 -3.90 -7.57
C PRO A 98 5.02 -5.23 -7.43
N LEU A 99 5.75 -6.34 -7.30
CA LEU A 99 5.24 -7.69 -7.08
C LEU A 99 5.73 -8.24 -5.74
N THR A 100 4.82 -8.74 -4.94
CA THR A 100 5.08 -9.52 -3.72
C THR A 100 4.61 -10.95 -3.94
N MET A 101 5.45 -11.92 -3.60
CA MET A 101 5.12 -13.35 -3.67
C MET A 101 5.10 -13.95 -2.27
N ILE A 102 4.06 -14.76 -1.98
CA ILE A 102 3.97 -15.53 -0.75
C ILE A 102 4.43 -16.93 -1.04
N LEU A 103 5.43 -17.39 -0.29
CA LEU A 103 6.11 -18.68 -0.46
C LEU A 103 6.19 -19.39 0.90
N PRO A 104 6.31 -20.75 0.92
CA PRO A 104 6.62 -21.46 2.16
C PRO A 104 7.92 -20.92 2.78
N LYS A 105 7.87 -20.55 4.07
CA LYS A 105 9.04 -19.97 4.74
C LYS A 105 10.07 -21.02 5.15
N SER A 106 11.33 -20.64 5.23
CA SER A 106 12.36 -21.40 5.93
C SER A 106 12.35 -21.09 7.44
N ASP A 107 13.07 -21.88 8.23
CA ASP A 107 13.21 -21.65 9.68
C ASP A 107 14.01 -20.39 10.03
N LEU A 108 14.70 -19.79 9.06
CA LEU A 108 15.44 -18.55 9.24
C LEU A 108 14.53 -17.37 9.54
N VAL A 109 13.29 -17.37 9.02
CA VAL A 109 12.34 -16.27 9.19
C VAL A 109 11.54 -16.46 10.49
N PRO A 110 11.59 -15.51 11.43
CA PRO A 110 10.86 -15.59 12.70
C PRO A 110 9.34 -15.60 12.50
N GLN A 111 8.64 -16.24 13.43
CA GLN A 111 7.17 -16.28 13.48
C GLN A 111 6.58 -14.86 13.64
N GLU A 112 7.25 -13.99 14.36
CA GLU A 112 6.84 -12.59 14.56
C GLU A 112 6.80 -11.82 13.24
N THR A 113 7.74 -12.08 12.34
CA THR A 113 7.77 -11.46 11.00
C THR A 113 6.61 -11.92 10.12
N THR A 114 6.25 -13.20 10.21
CA THR A 114 5.17 -13.79 9.40
C THR A 114 3.81 -13.74 10.09
N GLY A 115 3.70 -13.09 11.25
CA GLY A 115 2.46 -13.08 12.03
C GLY A 115 2.04 -14.49 12.47
N GLY A 116 3.00 -15.43 12.61
CA GLY A 116 2.80 -16.82 12.99
C GLY A 116 2.29 -17.72 11.85
N LEU A 117 2.50 -17.35 10.59
CA LEU A 117 2.24 -18.19 9.42
C LEU A 117 3.49 -19.00 9.03
N ASP A 118 3.27 -20.15 8.38
CA ASP A 118 4.32 -21.00 7.79
C ASP A 118 4.71 -20.55 6.37
N SER A 119 4.27 -19.36 5.97
CA SER A 119 4.61 -18.71 4.72
C SER A 119 5.21 -17.33 4.97
N VAL A 120 6.01 -16.86 4.03
CA VAL A 120 6.63 -15.53 4.03
C VAL A 120 6.28 -14.80 2.75
N ALA A 121 5.89 -13.53 2.88
CA ALA A 121 5.72 -12.62 1.76
C ALA A 121 7.07 -11.96 1.45
N VAL A 122 7.54 -12.05 0.20
CA VAL A 122 8.83 -11.51 -0.24
C VAL A 122 8.63 -10.56 -1.42
N ARG A 123 9.37 -9.46 -1.41
CA ARG A 123 9.39 -8.46 -2.49
C ARG A 123 10.80 -7.99 -2.78
N PHE A 124 11.10 -7.73 -4.05
CA PHE A 124 12.31 -7.04 -4.50
C PHE A 124 11.89 -5.71 -5.15
N PRO A 125 11.92 -4.57 -4.41
CA PRO A 125 11.48 -3.27 -4.93
C PRO A 125 12.43 -2.75 -6.00
N SER A 126 11.91 -1.96 -6.95
CA SER A 126 12.73 -1.35 -8.01
C SER A 126 13.35 0.00 -7.60
N ASP A 127 12.90 0.61 -6.51
CA ASP A 127 13.44 1.86 -6.01
C ASP A 127 14.90 1.69 -5.55
N ARG A 128 15.80 2.56 -6.05
CA ARG A 128 17.22 2.46 -5.79
C ARG A 128 17.62 2.79 -4.35
N ILE A 129 16.91 3.73 -3.71
CA ILE A 129 17.14 4.07 -2.30
C ILE A 129 16.78 2.85 -1.43
N ALA A 130 15.63 2.23 -1.70
CA ALA A 130 15.21 1.01 -1.01
C ALA A 130 16.24 -0.12 -1.17
N GLN A 131 16.72 -0.36 -2.40
CA GLN A 131 17.68 -1.43 -2.66
C GLN A 131 18.98 -1.23 -1.88
N GLU A 132 19.57 -0.02 -1.91
CA GLU A 132 20.82 0.25 -1.22
C GLU A 132 20.65 0.21 0.31
N LEU A 133 19.52 0.68 0.85
CA LEU A 133 19.21 0.53 2.28
C LEU A 133 19.09 -0.94 2.69
N ILE A 134 18.38 -1.75 1.91
CA ILE A 134 18.21 -3.20 2.17
C ILE A 134 19.58 -3.90 2.18
N LYS A 135 20.46 -3.61 1.21
CA LYS A 135 21.82 -4.14 1.19
C LYS A 135 22.61 -3.71 2.42
N ALA A 136 22.56 -2.41 2.77
CA ALA A 136 23.25 -1.86 3.94
C ALA A 136 22.73 -2.50 5.25
N ALA A 137 21.46 -2.90 5.31
CA ALA A 137 20.84 -3.57 6.45
C ALA A 137 21.15 -5.08 6.56
N GLY A 138 21.91 -5.65 5.59
CA GLY A 138 22.26 -7.09 5.59
C GLY A 138 21.39 -7.95 4.67
N GLY A 139 20.48 -7.34 3.89
CA GLY A 139 19.74 -7.99 2.81
C GLY A 139 18.31 -8.40 3.12
N TYR A 140 17.83 -8.25 4.36
CA TYR A 140 16.48 -8.66 4.76
C TYR A 140 15.80 -7.59 5.62
N VAL A 141 14.86 -6.85 5.03
CA VAL A 141 14.11 -5.79 5.72
C VAL A 141 12.62 -6.12 5.70
N ALA A 142 12.02 -6.32 6.86
CA ALA A 142 10.57 -6.41 6.98
C ALA A 142 9.97 -5.01 6.90
N ALA A 143 9.06 -4.77 5.94
CA ALA A 143 8.47 -3.45 5.79
C ALA A 143 7.00 -3.51 5.36
N PRO A 144 6.05 -3.17 6.25
CA PRO A 144 4.72 -2.72 5.88
C PRO A 144 4.77 -1.25 5.42
N SER A 145 3.65 -0.69 4.94
CA SER A 145 3.54 0.75 4.68
C SER A 145 3.81 1.58 5.95
N ALA A 146 4.45 2.76 5.81
CA ALA A 146 4.94 3.57 6.93
C ALA A 146 3.87 4.53 7.51
N ASN A 147 2.64 4.05 7.75
CA ASN A 147 1.52 4.80 8.34
C ASN A 147 1.07 4.20 9.67
N THR A 148 0.42 4.98 10.51
CA THR A 148 -0.40 4.44 11.61
C THR A 148 -1.50 3.54 11.04
N SER A 149 -1.73 2.39 11.68
CA SER A 149 -2.66 1.36 11.18
C SER A 149 -4.06 1.94 10.93
N GLY A 150 -4.63 1.64 9.77
CA GLY A 150 -5.95 2.10 9.35
C GLY A 150 -5.95 3.38 8.50
N ARG A 151 -4.93 4.24 8.60
CA ARG A 151 -4.80 5.46 7.80
C ARG A 151 -4.36 5.17 6.35
N PRO A 152 -4.56 6.11 5.39
CA PRO A 152 -4.06 5.99 4.03
C PRO A 152 -2.55 5.78 4.01
N SER A 153 -2.04 4.92 3.11
CA SER A 153 -0.60 4.66 3.01
C SER A 153 0.18 5.92 2.60
N PRO A 154 1.40 6.12 3.12
CA PRO A 154 2.18 7.32 2.84
C PRO A 154 2.83 7.26 1.46
N THR A 155 2.68 8.34 0.70
CA THR A 155 3.29 8.53 -0.63
C THR A 155 4.40 9.56 -0.64
N THR A 156 4.60 10.26 0.49
CA THR A 156 5.68 11.23 0.74
C THR A 156 6.28 11.01 2.13
N ALA A 157 7.49 11.52 2.35
CA ALA A 157 8.15 11.52 3.66
C ALA A 157 7.36 12.33 4.69
N GLN A 158 6.70 13.42 4.27
CA GLN A 158 5.84 14.22 5.15
C GLN A 158 4.71 13.38 5.74
N HIS A 159 4.04 12.54 4.95
CA HIS A 159 3.01 11.63 5.46
C HIS A 159 3.55 10.66 6.53
N VAL A 160 4.80 10.21 6.35
CA VAL A 160 5.48 9.35 7.34
C VAL A 160 5.77 10.12 8.62
N GLU A 161 6.29 11.35 8.49
CA GLU A 161 6.62 12.21 9.65
C GLU A 161 5.36 12.51 10.48
N GLU A 162 4.23 12.80 9.83
CA GLU A 162 2.94 13.03 10.49
C GLU A 162 2.44 11.80 11.27
N ASP A 163 2.66 10.60 10.74
CA ASP A 163 2.15 9.37 11.34
C ASP A 163 3.10 8.75 12.36
N LEU A 164 4.41 8.75 12.09
CA LEU A 164 5.40 7.94 12.80
C LEU A 164 6.66 8.73 13.24
N GLY A 165 6.75 10.03 12.96
CA GLY A 165 7.96 10.83 13.18
C GLY A 165 8.49 10.84 14.63
N GLU A 166 7.67 10.50 15.63
CA GLU A 166 8.07 10.39 17.03
C GLU A 166 8.36 8.94 17.48
N ALA A 167 8.03 7.96 16.63
CA ALA A 167 8.06 6.52 16.96
C ALA A 167 9.22 5.75 16.30
N ILE A 168 9.99 6.40 15.41
CA ILE A 168 11.05 5.77 14.61
C ILE A 168 12.33 6.62 14.64
N GLU A 169 13.46 6.03 14.26
CA GLU A 169 14.77 6.68 14.36
C GLU A 169 15.08 7.56 13.14
N MET A 170 14.72 7.11 11.91
CA MET A 170 15.08 7.82 10.68
C MET A 170 13.99 7.72 9.61
N ILE A 171 13.86 8.77 8.81
CA ILE A 171 13.06 8.83 7.58
C ILE A 171 14.00 9.19 6.43
N ILE A 172 14.11 8.32 5.44
CA ILE A 172 14.80 8.66 4.18
C ILE A 172 13.75 9.24 3.23
N ASP A 173 13.92 10.52 2.92
CA ASP A 173 13.04 11.24 2.00
C ASP A 173 13.58 11.13 0.57
N GLY A 174 12.92 10.33 -0.24
CA GLY A 174 13.18 10.18 -1.68
C GLY A 174 12.19 10.96 -2.56
N GLY A 175 11.36 11.84 -1.97
CA GLY A 175 10.29 12.54 -2.67
C GLY A 175 9.00 11.72 -2.77
N GLN A 176 8.13 12.12 -3.68
CA GLN A 176 6.86 11.41 -3.94
C GLN A 176 7.11 10.12 -4.70
N VAL A 177 6.43 9.04 -4.30
CA VAL A 177 6.55 7.72 -4.94
C VAL A 177 5.94 7.70 -6.35
N GLY A 178 6.37 6.76 -7.20
CA GLY A 178 5.93 6.72 -8.60
C GLY A 178 4.52 6.17 -8.80
N ILE A 179 4.15 5.07 -8.13
CA ILE A 179 2.87 4.34 -8.36
C ILE A 179 1.75 4.83 -7.45
N GLY A 180 2.00 4.98 -6.15
CA GLY A 180 1.01 5.47 -5.17
C GLY A 180 0.12 4.38 -4.56
N LEU A 181 0.17 3.14 -5.03
CA LEU A 181 -0.54 1.98 -4.48
C LEU A 181 0.45 0.87 -4.14
N GLU A 182 0.13 0.06 -3.13
CA GLU A 182 0.97 -1.08 -2.73
C GLU A 182 1.07 -2.14 -3.83
N SER A 183 2.12 -2.95 -3.74
CA SER A 183 2.42 -4.06 -4.66
C SER A 183 1.26 -5.05 -4.81
N THR A 184 1.17 -5.66 -5.98
CA THR A 184 0.37 -6.88 -6.19
C THR A 184 0.91 -8.00 -5.32
N ILE A 185 0.03 -8.77 -4.65
CA ILE A 185 0.42 -9.94 -3.85
C ILE A 185 -0.15 -11.19 -4.48
N VAL A 186 0.74 -12.15 -4.78
CA VAL A 186 0.41 -13.46 -5.32
C VAL A 186 0.84 -14.56 -4.35
N ASP A 187 -0.08 -15.43 -3.97
CA ASP A 187 0.15 -16.58 -3.10
C ASP A 187 0.50 -17.81 -3.94
N PHE A 188 1.65 -18.42 -3.66
CA PHE A 188 2.16 -19.63 -4.26
C PHE A 188 2.16 -20.85 -3.30
N THR A 189 1.48 -20.73 -2.17
CA THR A 189 1.37 -21.86 -1.21
C THR A 189 0.36 -22.94 -1.64
N GLU A 190 -0.36 -22.71 -2.75
CA GLU A 190 -1.33 -23.61 -3.34
C GLU A 190 -0.92 -23.95 -4.79
N ASP A 191 -1.48 -25.01 -5.37
CA ASP A 191 -1.14 -25.49 -6.73
C ASP A 191 -1.39 -24.43 -7.83
N VAL A 192 -2.46 -23.66 -7.66
CA VAL A 192 -2.80 -22.55 -8.56
C VAL A 192 -2.48 -21.23 -7.86
N PRO A 193 -1.66 -20.35 -8.45
CA PRO A 193 -1.36 -19.05 -7.88
C PRO A 193 -2.62 -18.20 -7.68
N VAL A 194 -2.73 -17.54 -6.53
CA VAL A 194 -3.90 -16.73 -6.15
C VAL A 194 -3.49 -15.30 -5.85
N VAL A 195 -4.11 -14.33 -6.52
CA VAL A 195 -3.93 -12.91 -6.21
C VAL A 195 -4.71 -12.57 -4.93
N LEU A 196 -3.98 -12.23 -3.87
CA LEU A 196 -4.55 -11.81 -2.58
C LEU A 196 -4.69 -10.30 -2.45
N ARG A 197 -4.01 -9.53 -3.26
CA ARG A 197 -4.12 -8.07 -3.33
C ARG A 197 -3.82 -7.59 -4.74
N PRO A 198 -4.78 -7.00 -5.47
CA PRO A 198 -4.52 -6.41 -6.77
C PRO A 198 -3.65 -5.15 -6.61
N GLY A 199 -2.77 -4.89 -7.57
CA GLY A 199 -1.85 -3.76 -7.64
C GLY A 199 -1.51 -3.42 -9.08
N TYR A 200 -0.34 -2.80 -9.28
CA TYR A 200 0.13 -2.39 -10.61
C TYR A 200 0.26 -3.56 -11.60
N ILE A 201 0.73 -4.72 -11.12
CA ILE A 201 0.73 -5.95 -11.91
C ILE A 201 -0.69 -6.52 -11.88
N SER A 202 -1.41 -6.42 -13.00
CA SER A 202 -2.81 -6.83 -13.11
C SER A 202 -2.98 -8.35 -13.19
N LEU A 203 -4.21 -8.83 -12.95
CA LEU A 203 -4.54 -10.25 -13.12
C LEU A 203 -4.28 -10.72 -14.55
N GLU A 204 -4.61 -9.89 -15.55
CA GLU A 204 -4.40 -10.20 -16.97
C GLU A 204 -2.91 -10.37 -17.27
N MET A 205 -2.03 -9.48 -16.78
CA MET A 205 -0.58 -9.59 -16.94
C MET A 205 -0.03 -10.88 -16.31
N LEU A 206 -0.57 -11.29 -15.17
CA LEU A 206 -0.20 -12.54 -14.51
C LEU A 206 -0.69 -13.76 -15.30
N GLN A 207 -1.91 -13.72 -15.82
CA GLN A 207 -2.49 -14.79 -16.65
C GLN A 207 -1.79 -14.91 -17.99
N GLU A 208 -1.40 -13.82 -18.64
CA GLU A 208 -0.55 -13.83 -19.85
C GLU A 208 0.80 -14.52 -19.60
N THR A 209 1.33 -14.40 -18.38
CA THR A 209 2.65 -14.94 -18.03
C THR A 209 2.59 -16.41 -17.59
N LEU A 210 1.59 -16.78 -16.79
CA LEU A 210 1.52 -18.09 -16.12
C LEU A 210 0.36 -18.98 -16.59
N GLY A 211 -0.61 -18.43 -17.32
CA GLY A 211 -1.86 -19.12 -17.66
C GLY A 211 -2.86 -19.06 -16.51
N ASP A 212 -3.05 -20.18 -15.77
CA ASP A 212 -4.05 -20.23 -14.68
C ASP A 212 -3.55 -19.50 -13.43
N VAL A 213 -4.14 -18.30 -13.20
CA VAL A 213 -3.98 -17.49 -12.00
C VAL A 213 -5.36 -17.03 -11.58
N ARG A 214 -5.70 -17.11 -10.29
CA ARG A 214 -7.02 -16.78 -9.77
C ARG A 214 -6.97 -15.57 -8.85
N MET A 215 -8.12 -14.92 -8.72
CA MET A 215 -8.34 -13.88 -7.70
C MET A 215 -8.95 -14.53 -6.45
N ASP A 216 -8.48 -14.12 -5.26
CA ASP A 216 -9.09 -14.56 -4.01
C ASP A 216 -10.55 -14.09 -3.92
N LYS A 217 -11.45 -15.03 -3.64
CA LYS A 217 -12.88 -14.75 -3.50
C LYS A 217 -13.20 -13.86 -2.29
N GLY A 218 -12.35 -13.87 -1.26
CA GLY A 218 -12.46 -13.03 -0.06
C GLY A 218 -12.16 -11.55 -0.30
N LEU A 219 -11.56 -11.18 -1.43
CA LEU A 219 -11.36 -9.77 -1.81
C LEU A 219 -12.69 -9.04 -2.06
N ILE A 220 -13.77 -9.78 -2.30
CA ILE A 220 -15.09 -9.26 -2.62
C ILE A 220 -16.03 -9.29 -1.40
N ALA A 221 -15.71 -10.07 -0.34
CA ALA A 221 -16.57 -10.26 0.82
C ALA A 221 -16.02 -9.58 2.08
N ALA A 222 -16.81 -8.68 2.68
CA ALA A 222 -16.44 -7.91 3.88
C ALA A 222 -16.28 -8.74 5.18
N ASP A 223 -16.58 -10.03 5.19
CA ASP A 223 -16.81 -10.81 6.42
C ASP A 223 -16.08 -12.16 6.44
N SER A 224 -14.76 -12.19 6.22
CA SER A 224 -14.03 -13.43 6.37
C SER A 224 -13.47 -13.60 7.80
N LYS A 225 -13.86 -14.70 8.48
CA LYS A 225 -13.26 -15.15 9.75
C LYS A 225 -11.86 -15.76 9.56
N VAL A 226 -11.32 -15.73 8.34
CA VAL A 226 -10.04 -16.33 7.97
C VAL A 226 -8.90 -15.44 8.43
N ARG A 227 -7.83 -16.06 8.98
CA ARG A 227 -6.58 -15.35 9.32
C ARG A 227 -5.98 -14.73 8.05
N PRO A 228 -5.57 -13.44 8.07
CA PRO A 228 -5.04 -12.81 6.88
C PRO A 228 -3.69 -13.44 6.48
N LYS A 229 -3.57 -13.93 5.26
CA LYS A 229 -2.31 -14.41 4.67
C LYS A 229 -1.43 -13.26 4.17
N ALA A 230 -2.00 -12.06 3.99
CA ALA A 230 -1.32 -10.89 3.45
C ALA A 230 -1.80 -9.58 4.09
N PRO A 231 -0.95 -8.53 4.06
CA PRO A 231 -1.35 -7.19 4.48
C PRO A 231 -2.55 -6.66 3.69
N GLY A 232 -3.49 -6.01 4.40
CA GLY A 232 -4.64 -5.36 3.78
C GLY A 232 -5.84 -6.25 3.48
N MET A 233 -5.87 -7.51 3.96
CA MET A 233 -7.02 -8.42 3.73
C MET A 233 -8.18 -8.21 4.69
N LYS A 234 -7.94 -8.00 5.99
CA LYS A 234 -8.98 -8.19 7.04
C LYS A 234 -9.47 -6.92 7.72
N TYR A 235 -8.61 -5.96 7.97
CA TYR A 235 -8.93 -4.81 8.82
C TYR A 235 -9.41 -3.60 8.00
N ARG A 236 -10.10 -2.63 8.63
CA ARG A 236 -10.36 -1.34 8.00
C ARG A 236 -9.02 -0.68 7.65
N HIS A 237 -8.83 -0.38 6.39
CA HIS A 237 -7.59 0.16 5.86
C HIS A 237 -7.87 1.41 5.03
N TYR A 238 -6.87 2.30 4.96
CA TYR A 238 -6.85 3.46 4.06
C TYR A 238 -7.92 4.51 4.37
N ALA A 239 -8.58 4.41 5.53
CA ALA A 239 -9.73 5.26 5.82
C ALA A 239 -9.30 6.68 6.19
N PRO A 240 -9.90 7.72 5.55
CA PRO A 240 -9.83 9.08 6.05
C PRO A 240 -10.60 9.22 7.36
N LYS A 241 -10.44 10.36 8.05
CA LYS A 241 -11.21 10.69 9.27
C LYS A 241 -12.68 10.90 8.97
N ALA A 242 -12.99 11.51 7.82
CA ALA A 242 -14.34 11.75 7.36
C ALA A 242 -15.02 10.45 6.88
N ASP A 243 -16.34 10.42 6.93
CA ASP A 243 -17.15 9.34 6.38
C ASP A 243 -17.08 9.35 4.85
N LEU A 244 -16.53 8.30 4.25
CA LEU A 244 -16.41 8.15 2.81
C LEU A 244 -17.50 7.21 2.27
N ALA A 245 -18.19 7.64 1.20
CA ALA A 245 -19.10 6.79 0.43
C ALA A 245 -18.77 6.90 -1.06
N ILE A 246 -18.87 5.77 -1.77
CA ILE A 246 -18.67 5.71 -3.21
C ILE A 246 -20.04 5.77 -3.88
N VAL A 247 -20.21 6.64 -4.88
CA VAL A 247 -21.40 6.71 -5.70
C VAL A 247 -21.11 6.01 -7.02
N GLU A 248 -21.89 4.98 -7.34
CA GLU A 248 -21.63 4.08 -8.45
C GLU A 248 -22.85 3.97 -9.38
N GLY A 249 -22.61 4.08 -10.68
CA GLY A 249 -23.61 3.99 -11.73
C GLY A 249 -23.18 4.72 -13.00
N PRO A 250 -24.11 5.02 -13.91
CA PRO A 250 -23.83 5.85 -15.07
C PRO A 250 -23.37 7.26 -14.66
N GLU A 251 -22.37 7.83 -15.35
CA GLU A 251 -21.71 9.10 -14.99
C GLU A 251 -22.72 10.23 -14.69
N GLU A 252 -23.73 10.42 -15.56
CA GLU A 252 -24.75 11.45 -15.35
C GLU A 252 -25.56 11.27 -14.08
N ALA A 253 -25.88 10.02 -13.72
CA ALA A 253 -26.60 9.71 -12.49
C ALA A 253 -25.71 9.90 -11.26
N VAL A 254 -24.42 9.53 -11.34
CA VAL A 254 -23.42 9.75 -10.30
C VAL A 254 -23.25 11.24 -9.99
N VAL A 255 -23.01 12.06 -11.03
CA VAL A 255 -22.86 13.52 -10.87
C VAL A 255 -24.11 14.14 -10.28
N LYS A 256 -25.30 13.77 -10.76
CA LYS A 256 -26.58 14.25 -10.21
C LYS A 256 -26.71 13.88 -8.74
N LYS A 257 -26.44 12.64 -8.38
CA LYS A 257 -26.59 12.15 -7.00
C LYS A 257 -25.62 12.82 -6.03
N ILE A 258 -24.37 12.99 -6.42
CA ILE A 258 -23.37 13.70 -5.58
C ILE A 258 -23.80 15.16 -5.38
N ASN A 259 -24.30 15.85 -6.42
CA ASN A 259 -24.80 17.22 -6.30
C ASN A 259 -26.03 17.30 -5.36
N GLU A 260 -26.96 16.33 -5.41
CA GLU A 260 -28.10 16.28 -4.49
C GLU A 260 -27.60 16.15 -3.03
N LEU A 261 -26.66 15.25 -2.76
CA LEU A 261 -26.09 15.02 -1.45
C LEU A 261 -25.31 16.26 -0.92
N ALA A 262 -24.56 16.93 -1.81
CA ALA A 262 -23.81 18.13 -1.45
C ALA A 262 -24.77 19.31 -1.14
N ALA A 263 -25.84 19.48 -1.92
CA ALA A 263 -26.85 20.51 -1.67
C ALA A 263 -27.62 20.28 -0.36
N GLU A 264 -27.95 19.01 -0.06
CA GLU A 264 -28.60 18.62 1.20
C GLU A 264 -27.70 18.95 2.40
N ALA A 265 -26.41 18.56 2.37
CA ALA A 265 -25.46 18.86 3.42
C ALA A 265 -25.29 20.38 3.62
N LYS A 266 -25.18 21.16 2.53
CA LYS A 266 -25.10 22.60 2.58
C LYS A 266 -26.33 23.24 3.26
N ALA A 267 -27.53 22.71 2.97
CA ALA A 267 -28.76 23.18 3.62
C ALA A 267 -28.75 22.99 5.14
N HIS A 268 -27.98 22.01 5.63
CA HIS A 268 -27.74 21.77 7.07
C HIS A 268 -26.49 22.49 7.62
N GLY A 269 -25.83 23.33 6.81
CA GLY A 269 -24.63 24.06 7.20
C GLY A 269 -23.36 23.20 7.25
N GLU A 270 -23.37 22.04 6.60
CA GLU A 270 -22.24 21.12 6.51
C GLU A 270 -21.51 21.27 5.17
N GLN A 271 -20.19 21.13 5.19
CA GLN A 271 -19.36 21.06 4.00
C GLN A 271 -18.99 19.59 3.71
N VAL A 272 -19.17 19.16 2.47
CA VAL A 272 -18.75 17.83 2.01
C VAL A 272 -17.50 17.92 1.16
N GLY A 273 -16.71 16.81 1.16
CA GLY A 273 -15.65 16.56 0.21
C GLY A 273 -16.18 15.78 -0.99
N ILE A 274 -15.66 16.07 -2.17
CA ILE A 274 -15.99 15.34 -3.40
C ILE A 274 -14.71 14.92 -4.08
N ILE A 275 -14.56 13.61 -4.32
CA ILE A 275 -13.46 13.03 -5.11
C ILE A 275 -13.99 12.81 -6.53
N ALA A 276 -13.50 13.60 -7.46
CA ALA A 276 -13.88 13.60 -8.86
C ALA A 276 -12.67 13.35 -9.75
N THR A 277 -12.89 13.20 -11.05
CA THR A 277 -11.82 13.16 -12.05
C THR A 277 -11.66 14.50 -12.76
N ASP A 278 -10.59 14.66 -13.55
CA ASP A 278 -10.39 15.86 -14.37
C ASP A 278 -11.53 16.10 -15.34
N GLU A 279 -12.21 15.02 -15.78
CA GLU A 279 -13.34 15.06 -16.68
C GLU A 279 -14.63 15.57 -16.05
N THR A 280 -14.78 15.43 -14.71
CA THR A 280 -16.05 15.68 -14.02
C THR A 280 -15.98 16.76 -12.94
N LYS A 281 -14.78 17.15 -12.47
CA LYS A 281 -14.61 18.08 -11.34
C LYS A 281 -15.38 19.39 -11.45
N ASP A 282 -15.49 19.96 -12.66
CA ASP A 282 -16.18 21.24 -12.88
C ASP A 282 -17.72 21.10 -12.91
N ARG A 283 -18.24 19.88 -12.76
CA ARG A 283 -19.67 19.55 -12.71
C ARG A 283 -20.25 19.57 -11.28
N TYR A 284 -19.41 19.84 -10.28
CA TYR A 284 -19.77 19.89 -8.87
C TYR A 284 -19.69 21.35 -8.37
N PRO A 285 -20.80 22.12 -8.37
CA PRO A 285 -20.79 23.51 -7.94
C PRO A 285 -20.71 23.72 -6.43
N GLU A 286 -20.96 22.66 -5.64
CA GLU A 286 -20.98 22.68 -4.19
C GLU A 286 -19.98 21.69 -3.62
N GLY A 287 -19.45 21.98 -2.41
CA GLY A 287 -18.50 21.13 -1.71
C GLY A 287 -17.03 21.47 -1.98
N LEU A 288 -16.14 20.77 -1.28
CA LEU A 288 -14.69 20.80 -1.51
C LEU A 288 -14.36 19.73 -2.54
N VAL A 289 -14.25 20.14 -3.82
CA VAL A 289 -13.98 19.22 -4.95
C VAL A 289 -12.48 19.05 -5.12
N VAL A 290 -12.01 17.82 -5.11
CA VAL A 290 -10.61 17.47 -5.39
C VAL A 290 -10.57 16.50 -6.56
N SER A 291 -9.81 16.86 -7.60
CA SER A 291 -9.54 15.93 -8.70
C SER A 291 -8.48 14.91 -8.28
N ILE A 292 -8.79 13.64 -8.50
CA ILE A 292 -7.85 12.55 -8.27
C ILE A 292 -6.97 12.24 -9.48
N GLY A 293 -7.28 12.81 -10.65
CA GLY A 293 -6.61 12.59 -11.92
C GLY A 293 -7.57 12.30 -13.06
N SER A 294 -7.06 11.76 -14.15
CA SER A 294 -7.82 11.52 -15.39
C SER A 294 -8.15 10.04 -15.59
N ARG A 295 -9.39 9.74 -16.00
CA ARG A 295 -9.79 8.37 -16.39
C ARG A 295 -9.04 7.86 -17.62
N LYS A 296 -8.48 8.76 -18.44
CA LYS A 296 -7.66 8.43 -19.61
C LYS A 296 -6.23 8.07 -19.23
N GLU A 297 -5.77 8.55 -18.08
CA GLU A 297 -4.44 8.34 -17.52
C GLU A 297 -4.61 7.74 -16.12
N GLU A 298 -5.07 6.50 -16.04
CA GLU A 298 -5.46 5.83 -14.80
C GLU A 298 -4.34 5.75 -13.75
N GLU A 299 -3.08 5.83 -14.18
CA GLU A 299 -1.92 5.93 -13.29
C GLU A 299 -1.97 7.20 -12.43
N THR A 300 -2.56 8.29 -12.93
CA THR A 300 -2.75 9.52 -12.15
C THR A 300 -3.72 9.33 -11.01
N ILE A 301 -4.79 8.55 -11.23
CA ILE A 301 -5.78 8.22 -10.19
C ILE A 301 -5.12 7.36 -9.10
N ALA A 302 -4.35 6.34 -9.51
CA ALA A 302 -3.63 5.48 -8.57
C ALA A 302 -2.62 6.28 -7.74
N HIS A 303 -1.87 7.17 -8.39
CA HIS A 303 -0.83 7.99 -7.79
C HIS A 303 -1.37 8.93 -6.70
N HIS A 304 -2.52 9.57 -6.94
CA HIS A 304 -3.09 10.57 -6.04
C HIS A 304 -4.08 10.00 -4.99
N LEU A 305 -4.48 8.74 -5.08
CA LEU A 305 -5.55 8.19 -4.23
C LEU A 305 -5.33 8.46 -2.74
N TYR A 306 -4.16 8.12 -2.22
CA TYR A 306 -3.88 8.28 -0.80
C TYR A 306 -3.61 9.74 -0.40
N GLU A 307 -3.00 10.52 -1.28
CA GLU A 307 -2.78 11.95 -1.08
C GLU A 307 -4.13 12.67 -0.90
N VAL A 308 -5.06 12.48 -1.82
CA VAL A 308 -6.41 13.09 -1.75
C VAL A 308 -7.15 12.68 -0.48
N LEU A 309 -7.08 11.41 -0.05
CA LEU A 309 -7.68 10.98 1.21
C LEU A 309 -7.04 11.65 2.43
N ARG A 310 -5.72 11.90 2.41
CA ARG A 310 -5.01 12.62 3.46
C ARG A 310 -5.31 14.12 3.46
N ASP A 311 -5.47 14.74 2.29
CA ASP A 311 -5.81 16.16 2.15
C ASP A 311 -7.18 16.46 2.78
N PHE A 312 -8.15 15.58 2.61
CA PHE A 312 -9.44 15.71 3.30
C PHE A 312 -9.31 15.64 4.83
N ASP A 313 -8.33 14.91 5.37
CA ASP A 313 -8.05 14.88 6.81
C ASP A 313 -7.57 16.21 7.38
N GLN A 314 -7.04 17.11 6.54
CA GLN A 314 -6.65 18.49 6.89
C GLN A 314 -7.79 19.50 6.75
N SER A 315 -8.93 19.08 6.21
CA SER A 315 -10.12 19.92 6.00
C SER A 315 -11.15 19.77 7.13
N ALA A 316 -12.19 20.59 7.11
CA ALA A 316 -13.31 20.52 8.05
C ALA A 316 -14.44 19.59 7.57
N VAL A 317 -14.28 18.88 6.44
CA VAL A 317 -15.32 18.01 5.90
C VAL A 317 -15.54 16.80 6.81
N ARG A 318 -16.80 16.40 6.97
CA ARG A 318 -17.21 15.23 7.75
C ARG A 318 -17.67 14.08 6.89
N SER A 319 -18.08 14.36 5.66
CA SER A 319 -18.54 13.39 4.67
C SER A 319 -17.83 13.62 3.36
N ILE A 320 -17.39 12.54 2.71
CA ILE A 320 -16.75 12.54 1.40
C ILE A 320 -17.57 11.65 0.48
N TYR A 321 -17.90 12.16 -0.71
CA TYR A 321 -18.50 11.38 -1.78
C TYR A 321 -17.50 11.23 -2.92
N SER A 322 -17.25 9.98 -3.32
CA SER A 322 -16.32 9.66 -4.40
C SER A 322 -17.07 9.06 -5.58
N GLU A 323 -16.69 9.41 -6.77
CA GLU A 323 -17.00 8.62 -7.96
C GLU A 323 -16.35 7.24 -7.85
N ALA A 324 -16.84 6.26 -8.63
CA ALA A 324 -16.18 4.98 -8.83
C ALA A 324 -15.18 5.06 -10.01
N PHE A 325 -14.05 4.35 -9.87
CA PHE A 325 -12.93 4.41 -10.81
C PHE A 325 -12.61 3.02 -11.40
N TYR A 326 -13.56 2.45 -12.16
CA TYR A 326 -13.36 1.20 -12.89
C TYR A 326 -12.62 1.46 -14.21
N THR A 327 -11.30 1.60 -14.12
CA THR A 327 -10.43 1.76 -15.28
C THR A 327 -9.89 0.42 -15.77
N PRO A 328 -9.45 0.28 -17.04
CA PRO A 328 -9.16 -1.03 -17.65
C PRO A 328 -8.08 -1.86 -16.95
N ARG A 329 -6.95 -1.25 -16.55
CA ARG A 329 -5.79 -1.98 -15.98
C ARG A 329 -5.71 -1.84 -14.47
N MET A 330 -5.79 -0.61 -13.95
CA MET A 330 -5.58 -0.33 -12.54
C MET A 330 -6.88 -0.20 -11.75
N GLY A 331 -8.03 -0.15 -12.41
CA GLY A 331 -9.33 0.06 -11.75
C GLY A 331 -9.61 -0.94 -10.64
N GLN A 332 -9.23 -2.20 -10.81
CA GLN A 332 -9.39 -3.21 -9.76
C GLN A 332 -8.54 -2.89 -8.53
N ALA A 333 -7.30 -2.43 -8.71
CA ALA A 333 -6.41 -2.04 -7.61
C ALA A 333 -6.92 -0.76 -6.92
N ILE A 334 -7.30 0.25 -7.70
CA ILE A 334 -7.84 1.51 -7.20
C ILE A 334 -9.11 1.26 -6.40
N MET A 335 -10.09 0.56 -6.98
CA MET A 335 -11.36 0.27 -6.32
C MET A 335 -11.21 -0.62 -5.09
N ASN A 336 -10.27 -1.56 -5.08
CA ASN A 336 -9.97 -2.36 -3.89
C ASN A 336 -9.57 -1.49 -2.69
N ARG A 337 -8.76 -0.42 -2.91
CA ARG A 337 -8.35 0.52 -1.86
C ARG A 337 -9.47 1.46 -1.47
N LEU A 338 -10.17 2.01 -2.45
CA LEU A 338 -11.27 2.95 -2.23
C LEU A 338 -12.44 2.30 -1.47
N LEU A 339 -12.82 1.07 -1.85
CA LEU A 339 -13.85 0.29 -1.14
C LEU A 339 -13.46 0.05 0.32
N LYS A 340 -12.21 -0.31 0.60
CA LYS A 340 -11.74 -0.49 1.98
C LYS A 340 -11.69 0.83 2.76
N ALA A 341 -11.30 1.93 2.11
CA ALA A 341 -11.34 3.25 2.71
C ALA A 341 -12.77 3.68 3.07
N ALA A 342 -13.74 3.36 2.21
CA ALA A 342 -15.17 3.63 2.41
C ALA A 342 -15.86 2.62 3.35
N GLY A 343 -15.15 1.61 3.87
CA GLY A 343 -15.79 0.54 4.63
C GLY A 343 -16.89 -0.18 3.86
N HIS A 344 -16.72 -0.33 2.54
CA HIS A 344 -17.68 -0.91 1.58
C HIS A 344 -19.02 -0.15 1.45
N LYS A 345 -19.04 1.14 1.83
CA LYS A 345 -20.24 1.99 1.68
C LYS A 345 -20.37 2.46 0.23
N ILE A 346 -21.34 1.89 -0.49
CA ILE A 346 -21.66 2.21 -1.87
C ILE A 346 -23.10 2.74 -1.96
N ILE A 347 -23.28 3.79 -2.74
CA ILE A 347 -24.58 4.35 -3.13
C ILE A 347 -24.76 4.04 -4.61
N GLN A 348 -25.67 3.13 -4.92
CA GLN A 348 -26.01 2.75 -6.31
C GLN A 348 -27.03 3.73 -6.89
N VAL A 349 -26.84 4.15 -8.15
CA VAL A 349 -27.70 5.09 -8.88
C VAL A 349 -28.00 4.64 -10.29
#